data_f293f9a14258df22dfa7ee1756068276
#
_entry.id   f293f9a14258df22dfa7ee1756068276
#
_cell.length_a   1.000
_cell.length_b   1.000
_cell.length_c   1.000
_cell.angle_alpha   90.00
_cell.angle_beta   90.00
_cell.angle_gamma   90.00
#
_symmetry.space_group_name_H-M   'P 1'
#
loop_
_entity.id
_entity.type
_entity.pdbx_description
1 polymer ?
#
loop_
_entity_poly.entity_id
_entity_poly.type
_entity_poly.pdbx_seq_one_letter_code
_entity_poly.pdbx_strand_id
1 'polypeptide(L)'
;MTQLFNASQREVFDFLSNHNNLGKILNANIERIRDAEGLDPNGLGSVRSIKLGIELVQETVTTFEAPNLIEYTITSNAPINYHLGRLEFSTPEKGKTLLTYTIDMETKIPFADSALLFVLKTIISNGLKKLASKYK
;
A
#
# COMPACT_ATOMS: atom_id res chain seq x y z
N MET A 1 -0.34 -8.63 7.74
CA MET A 1 0.73 -7.87 8.40
C MET A 1 0.14 -6.81 9.31
N THR A 2 0.74 -6.59 10.43
CA THR A 2 0.33 -5.51 11.33
C THR A 2 1.53 -4.67 11.73
N GLN A 3 1.29 -3.38 11.98
CA GLN A 3 2.31 -2.47 12.47
C GLN A 3 1.68 -1.43 13.38
N LEU A 4 2.27 -1.23 14.54
CA LEU A 4 1.88 -0.18 15.48
C LEU A 4 2.74 1.06 15.25
N PHE A 5 2.09 2.24 15.23
CA PHE A 5 2.74 3.54 15.07
C PHE A 5 2.44 4.43 16.29
N ASN A 6 3.44 5.14 16.78
CA ASN A 6 3.27 6.16 17.82
C ASN A 6 2.90 7.51 17.19
N ALA A 7 1.82 7.53 16.46
CA ALA A 7 1.29 8.71 15.77
C ALA A 7 -0.22 8.58 15.61
N SER A 8 -0.89 9.70 15.37
CA SER A 8 -2.34 9.71 15.16
C SER A 8 -2.72 8.94 13.90
N GLN A 9 -3.93 8.39 13.90
CA GLN A 9 -4.46 7.67 12.75
C GLN A 9 -4.45 8.53 11.50
N ARG A 10 -4.80 9.81 11.61
CA ARG A 10 -4.79 10.76 10.51
C ARG A 10 -3.40 10.93 9.93
N GLU A 11 -2.40 11.10 10.77
CA GLU A 11 -1.02 11.30 10.34
C GLU A 11 -0.48 10.07 9.59
N VAL A 12 -0.71 8.88 10.13
CA VAL A 12 -0.27 7.63 9.50
C VAL A 12 -1.00 7.40 8.19
N PHE A 13 -2.32 7.63 8.19
CA PHE A 13 -3.12 7.49 6.97
C PHE A 13 -2.65 8.45 5.88
N ASP A 14 -2.47 9.73 6.20
CA ASP A 14 -2.06 10.73 5.21
C ASP A 14 -0.66 10.42 4.63
N PHE A 15 0.24 9.90 5.45
CA PHE A 15 1.57 9.50 4.97
C PHE A 15 1.47 8.31 4.00
N LEU A 16 0.77 7.26 4.40
CA LEU A 16 0.71 6.01 3.63
C LEU A 16 -0.21 6.10 2.40
N SER A 17 -1.18 7.01 2.42
CA SER A 17 -2.04 7.22 1.25
C SER A 17 -1.30 7.93 0.11
N ASN A 18 -0.21 8.64 0.40
CA ASN A 18 0.59 9.31 -0.62
C ASN A 18 1.47 8.28 -1.35
N HIS A 19 1.21 8.08 -2.63
CA HIS A 19 1.91 7.08 -3.44
C HIS A 19 3.42 7.29 -3.46
N ASN A 20 3.87 8.53 -3.46
CA ASN A 20 5.30 8.84 -3.47
C ASN A 20 5.99 8.41 -2.17
N ASN A 21 5.29 8.49 -1.04
CA ASN A 21 5.83 8.05 0.25
C ASN A 21 6.03 6.53 0.31
N LEU A 22 5.14 5.78 -0.34
CA LEU A 22 5.27 4.31 -0.42
C LEU A 22 6.58 3.92 -1.09
N GLY A 23 6.95 4.59 -2.17
CA GLY A 23 8.21 4.34 -2.84
C GLY A 23 9.42 4.51 -1.94
N LYS A 24 9.38 5.52 -1.06
CA LYS A 24 10.47 5.80 -0.12
C LYS A 24 10.64 4.68 0.91
N ILE A 25 9.55 4.17 1.47
CA ILE A 25 9.62 3.13 2.50
C ILE A 25 9.89 1.74 1.92
N LEU A 26 9.49 1.49 0.67
CA LEU A 26 9.68 0.20 0.00
C LEU A 26 10.98 0.14 -0.82
N ASN A 27 11.70 1.26 -0.91
CA ASN A 27 12.89 1.39 -1.76
C ASN A 27 12.59 1.00 -3.21
N ALA A 28 11.45 1.46 -3.69
CA ALA A 28 10.96 1.21 -5.04
C ALA A 28 10.60 2.54 -5.71
N ASN A 29 10.62 2.57 -7.03
CA ASN A 29 10.18 3.74 -7.79
C ASN A 29 8.67 3.64 -8.01
N ILE A 30 7.91 4.33 -7.16
CA ILE A 30 6.46 4.40 -7.25
C ILE A 30 6.07 5.84 -7.59
N GLU A 31 5.34 6.00 -8.67
CA GLU A 31 4.92 7.31 -9.18
C GLU A 31 3.42 7.32 -9.41
N ARG A 32 2.73 8.35 -8.89
CA ARG A 32 1.33 8.56 -9.24
C ARG A 32 1.26 9.07 -10.68
N ILE A 33 0.60 8.31 -11.55
CA ILE A 33 0.46 8.64 -12.97
C ILE A 33 -0.93 9.16 -13.32
N ARG A 34 -1.90 9.03 -12.41
CA ARG A 34 -3.25 9.55 -12.58
C ARG A 34 -3.78 10.00 -11.22
N ASP A 35 -4.18 11.27 -11.15
CA ASP A 35 -4.80 11.82 -9.94
C ASP A 35 -6.24 11.31 -9.79
N ALA A 36 -6.70 11.19 -8.54
CA ALA A 36 -8.10 10.96 -8.26
C ALA A 36 -8.94 12.18 -8.68
N GLU A 37 -10.22 11.96 -8.98
CA GLU A 37 -11.13 13.04 -9.36
C GLU A 37 -11.57 13.91 -8.18
N GLY A 38 -11.44 13.39 -6.94
CA GLY A 38 -11.82 14.12 -5.74
C GLY A 38 -10.77 15.15 -5.28
N LEU A 39 -10.96 15.66 -4.05
CA LEU A 39 -10.08 16.67 -3.46
C LEU A 39 -8.67 16.13 -3.16
N ASP A 40 -8.56 14.86 -2.80
CA ASP A 40 -7.27 14.24 -2.53
C ASP A 40 -6.77 13.52 -3.78
N PRO A 41 -5.64 13.96 -4.37
CA PRO A 41 -5.13 13.34 -5.59
C PRO A 41 -4.73 11.87 -5.42
N ASN A 42 -4.52 11.41 -4.19
CA ASN A 42 -4.21 10.00 -3.88
C ASN A 42 -5.45 9.16 -3.59
N GLY A 43 -6.64 9.73 -3.74
CA GLY A 43 -7.91 9.11 -3.38
C GLY A 43 -8.42 8.10 -4.40
N LEU A 44 -9.74 7.88 -4.36
CA LEU A 44 -10.43 6.91 -5.22
C LEU A 44 -10.17 7.18 -6.70
N GLY A 45 -9.79 6.14 -7.42
CA GLY A 45 -9.51 6.20 -8.86
C GLY A 45 -8.11 6.65 -9.22
N SER A 46 -7.28 7.04 -8.25
CA SER A 46 -5.87 7.37 -8.51
C SER A 46 -5.10 6.11 -8.93
N VAL A 47 -4.11 6.30 -9.80
CA VAL A 47 -3.30 5.21 -10.34
C VAL A 47 -1.83 5.50 -10.08
N ARG A 48 -1.10 4.46 -9.65
CA ARG A 48 0.34 4.51 -9.46
C ARG A 48 1.04 3.47 -10.32
N SER A 49 2.19 3.85 -10.84
CA SER A 49 3.09 2.95 -11.57
C SER A 49 4.20 2.50 -10.63
N ILE A 50 4.45 1.21 -10.60
CA ILE A 50 5.52 0.61 -9.79
C ILE A 50 6.60 0.11 -10.75
N LYS A 51 7.82 0.64 -10.59
CA LYS A 51 8.94 0.38 -11.48
C LYS A 51 10.16 -0.14 -10.71
N LEU A 52 10.82 -1.12 -11.30
CA LEU A 52 12.17 -1.55 -10.92
C LEU A 52 13.00 -1.59 -12.21
N GLY A 53 13.47 -0.39 -12.66
CA GLY A 53 14.05 -0.22 -13.99
C GLY A 53 13.02 -0.13 -15.09
N ILE A 54 12.16 -1.13 -15.20
CA ILE A 54 10.98 -1.13 -16.09
C ILE A 54 9.70 -1.08 -15.26
N GLU A 55 8.59 -0.72 -15.89
CA GLU A 55 7.29 -0.78 -15.22
C GLU A 55 6.90 -2.24 -14.99
N LEU A 56 6.64 -2.60 -13.72
CA LEU A 56 6.20 -3.93 -13.35
C LEU A 56 4.68 -4.02 -13.38
N VAL A 57 4.00 -3.08 -12.70
CA VAL A 57 2.54 -3.06 -12.59
C VAL A 57 2.04 -1.63 -12.41
N GLN A 58 0.74 -1.44 -12.73
CA GLN A 58 -0.01 -0.26 -12.33
C GLN A 58 -1.08 -0.69 -11.33
N GLU A 59 -1.28 0.10 -10.30
CA GLU A 59 -2.29 -0.14 -9.27
C GLU A 59 -3.26 1.02 -9.20
N THR A 60 -4.54 0.71 -9.07
CA THR A 60 -5.62 1.70 -8.93
C THR A 60 -6.24 1.60 -7.55
N VAL A 61 -6.43 2.73 -6.90
CA VAL A 61 -7.17 2.81 -5.62
C VAL A 61 -8.64 2.61 -5.89
N THR A 62 -9.22 1.57 -5.30
CA THR A 62 -10.63 1.18 -5.50
C THR A 62 -11.52 1.52 -4.31
N THR A 63 -10.94 1.76 -3.13
CA THR A 63 -11.62 2.23 -1.93
C THR A 63 -10.74 3.23 -1.22
N PHE A 64 -11.30 4.36 -0.83
CA PHE A 64 -10.59 5.41 -0.10
C PHE A 64 -11.52 6.05 0.92
N GLU A 65 -11.39 5.63 2.16
CA GLU A 65 -12.23 6.10 3.27
C GLU A 65 -11.32 6.65 4.38
N ALA A 66 -10.93 7.90 4.26
CA ALA A 66 -10.03 8.54 5.22
C ALA A 66 -10.71 8.74 6.57
N PRO A 67 -10.03 8.50 7.70
CA PRO A 67 -8.68 7.96 7.84
C PRO A 67 -8.66 6.45 8.17
N ASN A 68 -9.57 5.66 7.62
CA ASN A 68 -9.84 4.28 8.07
C ASN A 68 -9.40 3.19 7.10
N LEU A 69 -9.57 3.39 5.79
CA LEU A 69 -9.45 2.29 4.84
C LEU A 69 -8.94 2.74 3.47
N ILE A 70 -7.99 2.00 2.94
CA ILE A 70 -7.55 2.11 1.54
C ILE A 70 -7.54 0.70 0.95
N GLU A 71 -8.15 0.55 -0.23
CA GLU A 71 -8.03 -0.66 -1.02
C GLU A 71 -7.52 -0.32 -2.42
N TYR A 72 -6.71 -1.20 -2.99
CA TYR A 72 -6.19 -1.04 -4.34
C TYR A 72 -6.05 -2.39 -5.04
N THR A 73 -6.04 -2.36 -6.36
CA THR A 73 -5.87 -3.56 -7.19
C THR A 73 -4.92 -3.27 -8.35
N ILE A 74 -4.29 -4.33 -8.86
CA ILE A 74 -3.48 -4.23 -10.08
C ILE A 74 -4.42 -4.13 -11.28
N THR A 75 -4.24 -3.08 -12.08
CA THR A 75 -5.09 -2.79 -13.24
C THR A 75 -4.35 -2.82 -14.57
N SER A 76 -3.03 -2.99 -14.54
CA SER A 76 -2.25 -3.16 -15.76
C SER A 76 -2.28 -4.60 -16.26
N ASN A 77 -1.82 -4.80 -17.50
CA ASN A 77 -1.69 -6.13 -18.06
C ASN A 77 -0.50 -6.86 -17.42
N ALA A 78 -0.79 -7.73 -16.47
CA ALA A 78 0.19 -8.52 -15.73
C ALA A 78 -0.29 -9.98 -15.64
N PRO A 79 0.61 -10.95 -15.38
CA PRO A 79 0.23 -12.36 -15.27
C PRO A 79 -0.45 -12.66 -13.92
N ILE A 80 -1.54 -11.95 -13.64
CA ILE A 80 -2.27 -11.97 -12.38
C ILE A 80 -3.75 -12.19 -12.66
N ASN A 81 -4.34 -13.19 -12.01
CA ASN A 81 -5.78 -13.47 -12.09
C ASN A 81 -6.57 -12.60 -11.11
N TYR A 82 -6.01 -12.36 -9.93
CA TYR A 82 -6.66 -11.61 -8.87
C TYR A 82 -5.64 -10.89 -8.00
N HIS A 83 -5.98 -9.68 -7.56
CA HIS A 83 -5.16 -8.92 -6.62
C HIS A 83 -6.05 -7.96 -5.82
N LEU A 84 -5.86 -7.93 -4.51
CA LEU A 84 -6.43 -6.92 -3.63
C LEU A 84 -5.42 -6.58 -2.53
N GLY A 85 -5.03 -5.33 -2.46
CA GLY A 85 -4.28 -4.77 -1.33
C GLY A 85 -5.24 -4.00 -0.44
N ARG A 86 -5.16 -4.17 0.87
CA ARG A 86 -6.07 -3.55 1.82
C ARG A 86 -5.30 -3.04 3.04
N LEU A 87 -5.43 -1.76 3.32
CA LEU A 87 -4.85 -1.10 4.50
C LEU A 87 -5.99 -0.64 5.40
N GLU A 88 -6.07 -1.22 6.59
CA GLU A 88 -7.05 -0.84 7.62
C GLU A 88 -6.33 -0.15 8.76
N PHE A 89 -6.83 1.02 9.16
CA PHE A 89 -6.23 1.84 10.20
C PHE A 89 -7.19 1.93 11.39
N SER A 90 -6.68 1.74 12.59
CA SER A 90 -7.44 1.89 13.81
C SER A 90 -6.59 2.52 14.91
N THR A 91 -7.26 3.07 15.92
CA THR A 91 -6.61 3.69 17.08
C THR A 91 -6.86 2.80 18.31
N PRO A 92 -5.93 1.86 18.62
CA PRO A 92 -6.10 0.95 19.76
C PRO A 92 -6.00 1.67 21.09
N GLU A 93 -5.24 2.76 21.14
CA GLU A 93 -5.14 3.63 22.29
C GLU A 93 -4.78 5.04 21.81
N LYS A 94 -5.09 6.05 22.62
CA LYS A 94 -4.88 7.46 22.26
C LYS A 94 -3.43 7.73 21.85
N GLY A 95 -3.27 8.38 20.70
CA GLY A 95 -1.95 8.73 20.16
C GLY A 95 -1.24 7.60 19.42
N LYS A 96 -1.90 6.44 19.27
CA LYS A 96 -1.32 5.29 18.55
C LYS A 96 -2.24 4.84 17.43
N THR A 97 -1.64 4.26 16.40
CA THR A 97 -2.36 3.71 15.25
C THR A 97 -1.90 2.30 14.99
N LEU A 98 -2.85 1.39 14.81
CA LEU A 98 -2.60 0.04 14.34
C LEU A 98 -2.96 -0.04 12.87
N LEU A 99 -2.01 -0.39 12.04
CA LEU A 99 -2.22 -0.71 10.64
C LEU A 99 -2.31 -2.21 10.46
N THR A 100 -3.39 -2.68 9.82
CA THR A 100 -3.52 -4.05 9.34
C THR A 100 -3.47 -4.02 7.82
N TYR A 101 -2.42 -4.59 7.27
CA TYR A 101 -2.17 -4.62 5.83
C TYR A 101 -2.32 -6.05 5.31
N THR A 102 -3.23 -6.24 4.37
CA THR A 102 -3.54 -7.55 3.79
C THR A 102 -3.33 -7.50 2.28
N ILE A 103 -2.73 -8.54 1.71
CA ILE A 103 -2.61 -8.70 0.26
C ILE A 103 -3.14 -10.07 -0.11
N ASP A 104 -4.19 -10.08 -0.92
CA ASP A 104 -4.70 -11.28 -1.58
C ASP A 104 -4.28 -11.24 -3.03
N MET A 105 -3.65 -12.29 -3.52
CA MET A 105 -3.18 -12.33 -4.89
C MET A 105 -3.16 -13.76 -5.42
N GLU A 106 -3.60 -13.90 -6.67
CA GLU A 106 -3.49 -15.13 -7.44
C GLU A 106 -2.81 -14.83 -8.77
N THR A 107 -1.68 -15.46 -9.01
CA THR A 107 -0.93 -15.29 -10.26
C THR A 107 -1.32 -16.35 -11.28
N LYS A 108 -1.01 -16.08 -12.56
CA LYS A 108 -1.14 -17.07 -13.64
C LYS A 108 0.05 -18.03 -13.71
N ILE A 109 1.06 -17.82 -12.87
CA ILE A 109 2.28 -18.63 -12.85
C ILE A 109 2.09 -19.76 -11.83
N PRO A 110 2.11 -21.04 -12.24
CA PRO A 110 1.92 -22.16 -11.32
C PRO A 110 2.95 -22.13 -10.18
N PHE A 111 2.47 -22.38 -8.95
CA PHE A 111 3.28 -22.51 -7.73
C PHE A 111 4.04 -21.23 -7.31
N ALA A 112 3.72 -20.06 -7.92
CA ALA A 112 4.43 -18.82 -7.62
C ALA A 112 3.78 -18.00 -6.50
N ASP A 113 2.50 -18.23 -6.19
CA ASP A 113 1.71 -17.36 -5.31
C ASP A 113 2.31 -17.23 -3.91
N SER A 114 2.63 -18.35 -3.26
CA SER A 114 3.18 -18.35 -1.90
C SER A 114 4.55 -17.68 -1.82
N ALA A 115 5.42 -17.95 -2.79
CA ALA A 115 6.75 -17.37 -2.84
C ALA A 115 6.69 -15.86 -3.06
N LEU A 116 5.85 -15.41 -3.98
CA LEU A 116 5.70 -14.00 -4.29
C LEU A 116 5.09 -13.23 -3.11
N LEU A 117 4.05 -13.78 -2.48
CA LEU A 117 3.45 -13.18 -1.29
C LEU A 117 4.44 -13.10 -0.14
N PHE A 118 5.27 -14.12 0.06
CA PHE A 118 6.31 -14.09 1.08
C PHE A 118 7.30 -12.94 0.86
N VAL A 119 7.77 -12.77 -0.38
CA VAL A 119 8.70 -11.69 -0.74
C VAL A 119 8.04 -10.32 -0.52
N LEU A 120 6.81 -10.13 -0.98
CA LEU A 120 6.07 -8.86 -0.81
C LEU A 120 5.85 -8.55 0.67
N LYS A 121 5.41 -9.52 1.46
CA LYS A 121 5.21 -9.33 2.91
C LYS A 121 6.50 -8.95 3.61
N THR A 122 7.62 -9.56 3.23
CA THR A 122 8.91 -9.24 3.83
C THR A 122 9.33 -7.81 3.53
N ILE A 123 9.23 -7.39 2.27
CA ILE A 123 9.60 -6.03 1.84
C ILE A 123 8.70 -4.99 2.54
N ILE A 124 7.40 -5.22 2.51
CA ILE A 124 6.42 -4.27 3.10
C ILE A 124 6.58 -4.22 4.61
N SER A 125 6.69 -5.36 5.28
CA SER A 125 6.86 -5.41 6.74
C SER A 125 8.12 -4.68 7.19
N ASN A 126 9.23 -4.85 6.47
CA ASN A 126 10.48 -4.15 6.76
C ASN A 126 10.33 -2.64 6.56
N GLY A 127 9.67 -2.24 5.48
CA GLY A 127 9.41 -0.82 5.21
C GLY A 127 8.53 -0.17 6.26
N LEU A 128 7.47 -0.84 6.69
CA LEU A 128 6.56 -0.35 7.75
C LEU A 128 7.27 -0.25 9.10
N LYS A 129 8.07 -1.24 9.44
CA LYS A 129 8.86 -1.23 10.68
C LYS A 129 9.84 -0.05 10.69
N LYS A 130 10.52 0.19 9.58
CA LYS A 130 11.43 1.33 9.43
C LYS A 130 10.67 2.66 9.56
N LEU A 131 9.50 2.76 8.95
CA LEU A 131 8.66 3.95 9.10
C LEU A 131 8.24 4.16 10.55
N ALA A 132 7.78 3.11 11.22
CA ALA A 132 7.33 3.18 12.62
C ALA A 132 8.43 3.65 13.55
N SER A 133 9.68 3.31 13.26
CA SER A 133 10.85 3.73 14.07
C SER A 133 11.08 5.25 14.06
N LYS A 134 10.50 5.96 13.11
CA LYS A 134 10.60 7.43 13.02
C LYS A 134 9.62 8.16 13.91
N TYR A 135 8.59 7.47 14.40
CA TYR A 135 7.59 8.01 15.32
C TYR A 135 7.91 7.55 16.75
N LYS A 136 8.47 8.43 17.53
CA LYS A 136 8.89 8.10 18.90
C LYS A 136 8.02 8.79 19.93
#